data_c1417d08084e5d37a418aaabe8f71348
#
_entry.id   c1417d08084e5d37a418aaabe8f71348
#
_cell.length_a   1.000
_cell.length_b   1.000
_cell.length_c   1.000
_cell.angle_alpha   90.00
_cell.angle_beta   90.00
_cell.angle_gamma   90.00
#
_symmetry.space_group_name_H-M   'P 1'
#
loop_
_entity.id
_entity.type
_entity.pdbx_description
1 polymer ?
#
loop_
_entity_poly.entity_id
_entity_poly.type
_entity_poly.pdbx_seq_one_letter_code
_entity_poly.pdbx_strand_id
1 'polypeptide(L)'
;MAAFADLYGFTHEQALHISASFGGGIGRMRLTCGAACGMFQLAGLEVAAMEGKDRETKSRNYAIVQELAARFKAENGSITCGELLGLKRDAPVSNQAEARTAAYYAKRPCPKMVESAARIFADYLDSIGR
;
A
#
# COMPACT_ATOMS: atom_id res chain seq x y z
N MET A 1 -4.50 2.62 4.49
CA MET A 1 -4.46 3.77 5.44
C MET A 1 -5.80 3.97 6.15
N ALA A 2 -6.87 4.28 5.44
CA ALA A 2 -8.14 4.67 6.08
C ALA A 2 -8.73 3.64 7.05
N ALA A 3 -8.62 2.36 6.74
CA ALA A 3 -9.13 1.27 7.58
C ALA A 3 -8.47 1.20 8.97
N PHE A 4 -7.27 1.77 9.13
CA PHE A 4 -6.49 1.73 10.38
C PHE A 4 -6.19 3.12 10.93
N ALA A 5 -6.81 4.16 10.37
CA ALA A 5 -6.53 5.55 10.73
C ALA A 5 -6.66 5.83 12.22
N ASP A 6 -7.71 5.30 12.84
CA ASP A 6 -8.00 5.50 14.27
C ASP A 6 -6.88 5.00 15.18
N LEU A 7 -6.21 3.91 14.80
CA LEU A 7 -5.12 3.34 15.60
C LEU A 7 -3.93 4.29 15.71
N TYR A 8 -3.77 5.20 14.77
CA TYR A 8 -2.60 6.08 14.67
C TYR A 8 -2.95 7.56 14.79
N GLY A 9 -4.16 7.86 15.25
CA GLY A 9 -4.57 9.24 15.53
C GLY A 9 -4.94 10.08 14.30
N PHE A 10 -5.22 9.45 13.17
CA PHE A 10 -5.68 10.14 11.97
C PHE A 10 -7.20 10.03 11.83
N THR A 11 -7.82 11.08 11.28
CA THR A 11 -9.20 10.98 10.81
C THR A 11 -9.24 10.21 9.50
N HIS A 12 -10.41 9.71 9.13
CA HIS A 12 -10.60 9.05 7.84
C HIS A 12 -10.18 9.96 6.67
N GLU A 13 -10.59 11.23 6.73
CA GLU A 13 -10.25 12.22 5.71
C GLU A 13 -8.74 12.46 5.61
N GLN A 14 -8.06 12.60 6.75
CA GLN A 14 -6.59 12.76 6.75
C GLN A 14 -5.89 11.56 6.13
N ALA A 15 -6.34 10.35 6.46
CA ALA A 15 -5.77 9.14 5.88
C ALA A 15 -5.95 9.07 4.36
N LEU A 16 -7.12 9.50 3.85
CA LEU A 16 -7.36 9.59 2.41
C LEU A 16 -6.44 10.61 1.74
N HIS A 17 -6.25 11.77 2.34
CA HIS A 17 -5.35 12.80 1.80
C HIS A 17 -3.89 12.35 1.79
N ILE A 18 -3.41 11.75 2.89
CA ILE A 18 -2.03 11.26 3.00
C ILE A 18 -1.73 10.19 1.95
N SER A 19 -2.71 9.34 1.64
CA SER A 19 -2.52 8.22 0.72
C SER A 19 -2.89 8.52 -0.74
N ALA A 20 -3.54 9.64 -1.02
CA ALA A 20 -4.07 9.97 -2.34
C ALA A 20 -3.03 9.91 -3.47
N SER A 21 -1.81 10.37 -3.21
CA SER A 21 -0.74 10.42 -4.21
C SER A 21 -0.17 9.05 -4.58
N PHE A 22 -0.49 8.01 -3.82
CA PHE A 22 0.02 6.65 -4.07
C PHE A 22 -0.87 5.85 -5.01
N GLY A 23 -2.03 6.38 -5.41
CA GLY A 23 -2.92 5.75 -6.36
C GLY A 23 -2.26 5.53 -7.73
N GLY A 24 -2.68 4.46 -8.42
CA GLY A 24 -2.17 4.15 -9.74
C GLY A 24 -0.70 3.76 -9.79
N GLY A 25 -0.17 3.28 -8.67
CA GLY A 25 1.25 2.94 -8.56
C GLY A 25 2.12 4.17 -8.42
N ILE A 26 1.81 4.99 -7.43
CA ILE A 26 2.45 6.28 -7.10
C ILE A 26 2.25 7.30 -8.23
N GLY A 27 1.24 8.15 -8.04
CA GLY A 27 0.94 9.21 -9.02
C GLY A 27 0.65 8.68 -10.43
N ARG A 28 0.07 7.49 -10.50
CA ARG A 28 -0.25 6.80 -11.76
C ARG A 28 0.98 6.45 -12.62
N MET A 29 2.16 6.42 -12.00
CA MET A 29 3.40 6.03 -12.68
C MET A 29 3.58 4.51 -12.84
N ARG A 30 2.61 3.72 -12.36
CA ARG A 30 2.62 2.26 -12.48
C ARG A 30 3.80 1.57 -11.76
N LEU A 31 4.29 2.23 -10.71
CA LEU A 31 5.33 1.72 -9.82
C LEU A 31 4.70 0.82 -8.74
N THR A 32 5.11 0.95 -7.49
CA THR A 32 4.57 0.12 -6.41
C THR A 32 3.06 0.35 -6.22
N CYS A 33 2.30 -0.73 -6.09
CA CYS A 33 0.86 -0.70 -5.84
C CYS A 33 0.52 0.20 -4.65
N GLY A 34 -0.44 1.12 -4.83
CA GLY A 34 -0.86 2.05 -3.79
C GLY A 34 -1.40 1.36 -2.54
N ALA A 35 -2.07 0.22 -2.69
CA ALA A 35 -2.52 -0.59 -1.55
C ALA A 35 -1.33 -1.11 -0.73
N ALA A 36 -0.29 -1.58 -1.40
CA ALA A 36 0.95 -2.00 -0.74
C ALA A 36 1.64 -0.81 -0.06
N CYS A 37 1.69 0.35 -0.72
CA CYS A 37 2.24 1.58 -0.13
C CYS A 37 1.50 1.97 1.16
N GLY A 38 0.17 1.89 1.18
CA GLY A 38 -0.63 2.15 2.38
C GLY A 38 -0.26 1.22 3.53
N MET A 39 -0.06 -0.05 3.25
CA MET A 39 0.41 -1.04 4.21
C MET A 39 1.80 -0.68 4.76
N PHE A 40 2.71 -0.22 3.90
CA PHE A 40 4.06 0.19 4.30
C PHE A 40 4.05 1.46 5.15
N GLN A 41 3.17 2.41 4.84
CA GLN A 41 2.98 3.61 5.66
C GLN A 41 2.52 3.23 7.08
N LEU A 42 1.58 2.30 7.19
CA LEU A 42 1.09 1.80 8.47
C LEU A 42 2.19 1.09 9.26
N ALA A 43 3.04 0.32 8.59
CA ALA A 43 4.19 -0.32 9.24
C ALA A 43 5.12 0.71 9.87
N GLY A 44 5.40 1.81 9.16
CA GLY A 44 6.22 2.90 9.70
C GLY A 44 5.60 3.56 10.93
N LEU A 45 4.29 3.74 10.92
CA LEU A 45 3.55 4.29 12.06
C LEU A 45 3.56 3.33 13.26
N GLU A 46 3.35 2.04 13.03
CA GLU A 46 3.35 1.02 14.09
C GLU A 46 4.72 0.90 14.76
N VAL A 47 5.78 0.91 13.98
CA VAL A 47 7.15 0.84 14.50
C VAL A 47 7.60 2.16 15.11
N ALA A 48 6.88 3.25 14.83
CA ALA A 48 7.29 4.61 15.16
C ALA A 48 8.69 4.93 14.60
N ALA A 49 8.93 4.51 13.37
CA ALA A 49 10.21 4.69 12.71
C ALA A 49 10.47 6.18 12.43
N MET A 50 11.62 6.66 12.87
CA MET A 50 12.05 8.03 12.64
C MET A 50 13.38 8.06 11.91
N GLU A 51 13.58 9.09 11.09
CA GLU A 51 14.80 9.25 10.36
C GLU A 51 15.96 9.66 11.29
N GLY A 52 17.11 9.07 11.09
CA GLY A 52 18.42 9.62 11.47
C GLY A 52 19.03 9.15 12.78
N LYS A 53 18.32 8.85 13.84
CA LYS A 53 18.93 8.63 15.17
C LYS A 53 18.87 7.19 15.68
N ASP A 54 17.89 6.42 15.29
CA ASP A 54 17.72 5.05 15.76
C ASP A 54 17.86 4.06 14.59
N ARG A 55 19.08 3.66 14.35
CA ARG A 55 19.46 2.73 13.31
C ARG A 55 18.77 1.37 13.47
N GLU A 56 18.60 0.91 14.71
CA GLU A 56 17.98 -0.37 15.02
C GLU A 56 16.47 -0.34 14.70
N THR A 57 15.75 0.69 15.13
CA THR A 57 14.32 0.84 14.81
C THR A 57 14.10 1.00 13.31
N LYS A 58 14.97 1.75 12.64
CA LYS A 58 14.92 1.92 11.19
C LYS A 58 15.09 0.59 10.46
N SER A 59 16.08 -0.20 10.88
CA SER A 59 16.33 -1.54 10.30
C SER A 59 15.18 -2.50 10.56
N ARG A 60 14.59 -2.46 11.75
CA ARG A 60 13.39 -3.25 12.08
C ARG A 60 12.22 -2.87 11.20
N ASN A 61 12.00 -1.58 10.99
CA ASN A 61 10.95 -1.10 10.08
C ASN A 61 11.15 -1.64 8.67
N TYR A 62 12.35 -1.56 8.14
CA TYR A 62 12.66 -2.10 6.81
C TYR A 62 12.40 -3.60 6.71
N ALA A 63 12.78 -4.36 7.73
CA ALA A 63 12.53 -5.79 7.77
C ALA A 63 11.03 -6.11 7.73
N ILE A 64 10.22 -5.36 8.47
CA ILE A 64 8.76 -5.52 8.48
C ILE A 64 8.18 -5.17 7.11
N VAL A 65 8.59 -4.07 6.52
CA VAL A 65 8.14 -3.67 5.17
C VAL A 65 8.46 -4.76 4.15
N GLN A 66 9.67 -5.32 4.19
CA GLN A 66 10.06 -6.39 3.27
C GLN A 66 9.24 -7.66 3.51
N GLU A 67 8.94 -8.00 4.75
CA GLU A 67 8.07 -9.15 5.07
C GLU A 67 6.65 -8.94 4.56
N LEU A 68 6.06 -7.77 4.80
CA LEU A 68 4.73 -7.44 4.32
C LEU A 68 4.68 -7.44 2.78
N ALA A 69 5.70 -6.91 2.14
CA ALA A 69 5.84 -6.95 0.69
C ALA A 69 5.90 -8.37 0.15
N ALA A 70 6.65 -9.26 0.82
CA ALA A 70 6.74 -10.66 0.44
C ALA A 70 5.39 -11.38 0.57
N ARG A 71 4.65 -11.13 1.64
CA ARG A 71 3.30 -11.68 1.82
C ARG A 71 2.35 -11.21 0.74
N PHE A 72 2.36 -9.91 0.44
CA PHE A 72 1.53 -9.33 -0.62
C PHE A 72 1.87 -9.92 -1.99
N LYS A 73 3.15 -10.03 -2.32
CA LYS A 73 3.63 -10.62 -3.56
C LYS A 73 3.26 -12.10 -3.68
N ALA A 74 3.38 -12.86 -2.60
CA ALA A 74 3.01 -14.28 -2.58
C ALA A 74 1.51 -14.48 -2.87
N GLU A 75 0.66 -13.60 -2.34
CA GLU A 75 -0.79 -13.68 -2.52
C GLU A 75 -1.24 -13.14 -3.89
N ASN A 76 -0.60 -12.08 -4.40
CA ASN A 76 -1.08 -11.35 -5.57
C ASN A 76 -0.16 -11.46 -6.80
N GLY A 77 1.02 -12.02 -6.67
CA GLY A 77 1.98 -12.25 -7.75
C GLY A 77 3.01 -11.13 -7.95
N SER A 78 2.75 -9.91 -7.47
CA SER A 78 3.64 -8.76 -7.61
C SER A 78 3.26 -7.68 -6.60
N ILE A 79 4.14 -6.72 -6.38
CA ILE A 79 3.83 -5.45 -5.70
C ILE A 79 3.81 -4.27 -6.68
N THR A 80 4.10 -4.51 -7.95
CA THR A 80 4.21 -3.47 -8.97
C THR A 80 2.88 -3.26 -9.67
N CYS A 81 2.37 -2.03 -9.66
CA CYS A 81 1.07 -1.68 -10.24
C CYS A 81 0.96 -2.13 -11.70
N GLY A 82 1.94 -1.83 -12.52
CA GLY A 82 1.93 -2.20 -13.93
C GLY A 82 1.80 -3.71 -14.15
N GLU A 83 2.51 -4.51 -13.36
CA GLU A 83 2.45 -5.97 -13.42
C GLU A 83 1.09 -6.49 -12.96
N LEU A 84 0.56 -5.95 -11.85
CA LEU A 84 -0.76 -6.33 -11.33
C LEU A 84 -1.88 -6.02 -12.31
N LEU A 85 -1.75 -4.94 -13.10
CA LEU A 85 -2.71 -4.58 -14.14
C LEU A 85 -2.47 -5.31 -15.47
N GLY A 86 -1.42 -6.10 -15.58
CA GLY A 86 -1.07 -6.79 -16.83
C GLY A 86 -0.57 -5.88 -17.93
N LEU A 87 -0.04 -4.71 -17.58
CA LEU A 87 0.50 -3.77 -18.55
C LEU A 87 1.89 -4.19 -19.03
N LYS A 88 2.21 -3.83 -20.28
CA LYS A 88 3.55 -4.01 -20.81
C LYS A 88 4.53 -3.10 -20.06
N ARG A 89 5.77 -3.57 -19.93
CA ARG A 89 6.82 -2.88 -19.18
C ARG A 89 7.09 -1.45 -19.70
N ASP A 90 6.92 -1.23 -20.99
CA ASP A 90 7.13 0.04 -21.68
C ASP A 90 5.82 0.78 -21.97
N ALA A 91 4.72 0.36 -21.35
CA ALA A 91 3.43 1.03 -21.53
C ALA A 91 3.52 2.52 -21.16
N PRO A 92 2.90 3.41 -21.95
CA PRO A 92 2.93 4.84 -21.67
C PRO A 92 2.30 5.17 -20.31
N VAL A 93 2.92 6.10 -19.59
CA VAL A 93 2.41 6.63 -18.33
C VAL A 93 1.63 7.92 -18.63
N SER A 94 0.44 8.04 -18.04
CA SER A 94 -0.41 9.23 -18.18
C SER A 94 -0.83 9.75 -16.81
N ASN A 95 -0.92 11.07 -16.66
CA ASN A 95 -1.41 11.71 -15.45
C ASN A 95 -2.93 11.89 -15.43
N GLN A 96 -3.65 11.35 -16.42
CA GLN A 96 -5.09 11.45 -16.51
C GLN A 96 -5.78 10.31 -15.75
N ALA A 97 -6.43 10.63 -14.63
CA ALA A 97 -7.22 9.67 -13.87
C ALA A 97 -8.44 9.21 -14.69
N GLU A 98 -8.74 7.93 -14.60
CA GLU A 98 -9.94 7.37 -15.22
C GLU A 98 -11.17 7.61 -14.35
N ALA A 99 -12.35 7.75 -14.98
CA ALA A 99 -13.60 7.82 -14.27
C ALA A 99 -13.86 6.52 -13.49
N ARG A 100 -14.30 6.64 -12.25
CA ARG A 100 -14.58 5.49 -11.35
C ARG A 100 -15.98 4.93 -11.64
N THR A 101 -16.13 4.25 -12.75
CA THR A 101 -17.39 3.63 -13.19
C THR A 101 -17.43 2.17 -12.78
N ALA A 102 -18.62 1.54 -12.89
CA ALA A 102 -18.77 0.10 -12.68
C ALA A 102 -17.88 -0.71 -13.65
N ALA A 103 -17.75 -0.25 -14.89
CA ALA A 103 -16.87 -0.87 -15.88
C ALA A 103 -15.40 -0.78 -15.49
N TYR A 104 -14.98 0.32 -14.91
CA TYR A 104 -13.62 0.50 -14.37
C TYR A 104 -13.32 -0.57 -13.32
N TYR A 105 -14.17 -0.68 -12.29
CA TYR A 105 -13.98 -1.64 -11.19
C TYR A 105 -14.08 -3.10 -11.65
N ALA A 106 -14.92 -3.40 -12.63
CA ALA A 106 -15.06 -4.76 -13.16
C ALA A 106 -13.78 -5.28 -13.83
N LYS A 107 -12.96 -4.37 -14.40
CA LYS A 107 -11.72 -4.71 -15.11
C LYS A 107 -10.46 -4.60 -14.25
N ARG A 108 -10.54 -4.00 -13.07
CA ARG A 108 -9.38 -3.70 -12.23
C ARG A 108 -9.32 -4.60 -11.00
N PRO A 109 -8.15 -5.17 -10.69
CA PRO A 109 -7.98 -5.94 -9.45
C PRO A 109 -7.80 -5.07 -8.21
N CYS A 110 -7.81 -3.74 -8.34
CA CYS A 110 -7.46 -2.79 -7.28
C CYS A 110 -8.26 -2.98 -5.98
N PRO A 111 -9.60 -3.19 -5.99
CA PRO A 111 -10.34 -3.46 -4.76
C PRO A 111 -9.85 -4.70 -4.02
N LYS A 112 -9.47 -5.76 -4.75
CA LYS A 112 -8.90 -6.98 -4.17
C LYS A 112 -7.52 -6.72 -3.58
N MET A 113 -6.71 -5.85 -4.20
CA MET A 113 -5.40 -5.46 -3.69
C MET A 113 -5.52 -4.69 -2.38
N VAL A 114 -6.49 -3.78 -2.29
CA VAL A 114 -6.77 -3.04 -1.06
C VAL A 114 -7.20 -4.00 0.06
N GLU A 115 -8.11 -4.92 -0.23
CA GLU A 115 -8.56 -5.93 0.73
C GLU A 115 -7.41 -6.82 1.20
N SER A 116 -6.59 -7.31 0.26
CA SER A 116 -5.43 -8.14 0.54
C SER A 116 -4.44 -7.41 1.46
N ALA A 117 -4.08 -6.17 1.14
CA ALA A 117 -3.17 -5.37 1.94
C ALA A 117 -3.73 -5.13 3.36
N ALA A 118 -5.01 -4.81 3.47
CA ALA A 118 -5.65 -4.60 4.76
C ALA A 118 -5.64 -5.87 5.61
N ARG A 119 -5.95 -7.02 5.03
CA ARG A 119 -5.93 -8.31 5.72
C ARG A 119 -4.52 -8.69 6.16
N ILE A 120 -3.54 -8.54 5.29
CA ILE A 120 -2.14 -8.83 5.61
C ILE A 120 -1.67 -7.96 6.78
N PHE A 121 -2.00 -6.68 6.78
CA PHE A 121 -1.62 -5.79 7.88
C PHE A 121 -2.36 -6.12 9.16
N ALA A 122 -3.65 -6.46 9.10
CA ALA A 122 -4.41 -6.92 10.27
C ALA A 122 -3.80 -8.19 10.87
N ASP A 123 -3.44 -9.17 10.05
CA ASP A 123 -2.77 -10.39 10.48
C ASP A 123 -1.42 -10.10 11.15
N TYR A 124 -0.69 -9.14 10.60
CA TYR A 124 0.56 -8.66 11.22
C TYR A 124 0.30 -8.07 12.60
N LEU A 125 -0.69 -7.19 12.75
CA LEU A 125 -1.05 -6.62 14.05
C LEU A 125 -1.44 -7.71 15.06
N ASP A 126 -2.23 -8.68 14.64
CA ASP A 126 -2.60 -9.83 15.51
C ASP A 126 -1.35 -10.58 15.96
N SER A 127 -0.39 -10.79 15.06
CA SER A 127 0.85 -11.52 15.35
C SER A 127 1.73 -10.84 16.41
N ILE A 128 1.61 -9.52 16.55
CA ILE A 128 2.35 -8.75 17.55
C ILE A 128 1.51 -8.39 18.79
N GLY A 129 0.29 -8.92 18.91
CA GLY A 129 -0.57 -8.73 20.06
C GLY A 129 -1.33 -7.40 20.10
N ARG A 130 -1.53 -6.80 18.95
CA ARG A 130 -2.28 -5.54 18.84
C ARG A 130 -3.77 -5.75 18.66
#